data_d46a26a8ec639a12d1cd1e0130ee1f68
#
_entry.id   d46a26a8ec639a12d1cd1e0130ee1f68
#
_cell.length_a   1.000
_cell.length_b   1.000
_cell.length_c   1.000
_cell.angle_alpha   90.00
_cell.angle_beta   90.00
_cell.angle_gamma   90.00
#
_symmetry.space_group_name_H-M   'P 1'
#
loop_
_entity.id
_entity.type
_entity.pdbx_description
1 polymer ?
#
loop_
_entity_poly.entity_id
_entity_poly.type
_entity_poly.pdbx_seq_one_letter_code
_entity_poly.pdbx_strand_id
1 'polypeptide(L)'
;MEIERKWMVKGWPEGLPLQAEYEMEQGYLSVKPTVRIRRESKQGGETAYILCFKGKGRLSRQELEKAVEPEFYQGLKEIIGKPLIPKTRRDYRLPDGLRLEVNRVDRGQPTEFMYAEVEFPSEAEALAWQPPQELVAYLSNEVTHQPGQSMGAYWTATREK
;
A
#
# COMPACT_ATOMS: atom_id res chain seq x y z
N MET A 1 -5.49 8.56 12.03
CA MET A 1 -4.75 7.37 12.48
C MET A 1 -4.99 6.22 11.51
N GLU A 2 -3.94 5.65 10.98
CA GLU A 2 -3.99 4.49 10.12
C GLU A 2 -3.67 3.25 10.95
N ILE A 3 -4.55 2.25 10.94
CA ILE A 3 -4.38 0.99 11.67
C ILE A 3 -4.54 -0.14 10.67
N GLU A 4 -3.45 -0.85 10.38
CA GLU A 4 -3.47 -1.90 9.37
C GLU A 4 -2.58 -3.08 9.72
N ARG A 5 -2.91 -4.24 9.17
CA ARG A 5 -2.06 -5.43 9.20
C ARG A 5 -1.64 -5.76 7.78
N LYS A 6 -0.45 -6.32 7.63
CA LYS A 6 0.19 -6.56 6.34
C LYS A 6 0.71 -7.99 6.24
N TRP A 7 0.53 -8.56 5.06
CA TRP A 7 1.02 -9.91 4.72
C TRP A 7 1.77 -9.88 3.40
N MET A 8 2.80 -10.70 3.30
CA MET A 8 3.37 -11.02 1.99
C MET A 8 2.51 -12.12 1.39
N VAL A 9 2.18 -11.98 0.12
CA VAL A 9 1.28 -12.93 -0.57
C VAL A 9 1.85 -13.35 -1.91
N LYS A 10 1.33 -14.45 -2.45
CA LYS A 10 1.67 -14.96 -3.78
C LYS A 10 0.42 -14.90 -4.63
N GLY A 11 0.46 -14.10 -5.69
CA GLY A 11 -0.65 -13.98 -6.63
C GLY A 11 -1.86 -13.24 -6.07
N TRP A 12 -2.88 -13.15 -6.89
CA TRP A 12 -4.15 -12.54 -6.52
C TRP A 12 -5.03 -13.58 -5.80
N PRO A 13 -5.83 -13.15 -4.81
CA PRO A 13 -6.73 -14.10 -4.14
C PRO A 13 -7.85 -14.52 -5.08
N GLU A 14 -8.38 -15.72 -4.85
CA GLU A 14 -9.51 -16.26 -5.61
C GLU A 14 -10.77 -16.25 -4.76
N GLY A 15 -11.92 -16.12 -5.43
CA GLY A 15 -13.22 -16.28 -4.77
C GLY A 15 -13.72 -15.07 -3.99
N LEU A 16 -13.02 -13.94 -4.02
CA LEU A 16 -13.47 -12.71 -3.37
C LEU A 16 -14.02 -11.72 -4.39
N PRO A 17 -15.09 -10.98 -4.04
CA PRO A 17 -15.59 -9.94 -4.94
C PRO A 17 -14.58 -8.82 -5.12
N LEU A 18 -14.22 -8.53 -6.37
CA LEU A 18 -13.36 -7.41 -6.70
C LEU A 18 -14.19 -6.13 -6.68
N GLN A 19 -13.78 -5.15 -5.88
CA GLN A 19 -14.48 -3.87 -5.76
C GLN A 19 -13.86 -2.78 -6.61
N ALA A 20 -12.52 -2.77 -6.73
CA ALA A 20 -11.82 -1.73 -7.48
C ALA A 20 -10.42 -2.21 -7.87
N GLU A 21 -9.90 -1.64 -8.96
CA GLU A 21 -8.52 -1.86 -9.38
C GLU A 21 -7.90 -0.51 -9.71
N TYR A 22 -6.65 -0.32 -9.29
CA TYR A 22 -5.91 0.93 -9.48
C TYR A 22 -4.54 0.64 -10.08
N GLU A 23 -4.15 1.46 -11.06
CA GLU A 23 -2.76 1.56 -11.46
C GLU A 23 -2.16 2.76 -10.74
N MET A 24 -1.07 2.52 -10.04
CA MET A 24 -0.44 3.52 -9.18
C MET A 24 1.04 3.68 -9.49
N GLU A 25 1.55 4.84 -9.15
CA GLU A 25 2.98 5.06 -8.98
C GLU A 25 3.19 5.83 -7.69
N GLN A 26 4.27 5.55 -6.98
CA GLN A 26 4.59 6.27 -5.75
C GLN A 26 6.08 6.50 -5.59
N GLY A 27 6.41 7.61 -4.94
CA GLY A 27 7.78 7.96 -4.65
C GLY A 27 7.88 8.72 -3.33
N TYR A 28 9.10 8.91 -2.86
CA TYR A 28 9.35 9.47 -1.54
C TYR A 28 10.25 10.68 -1.59
N LEU A 29 9.80 11.78 -0.98
CA LEU A 29 10.65 12.94 -0.71
C LEU A 29 11.47 12.68 0.56
N SER A 30 10.92 11.92 1.49
CA SER A 30 11.58 11.52 2.73
C SER A 30 11.01 10.18 3.18
N VAL A 31 11.85 9.34 3.78
CA VAL A 31 11.42 8.06 4.34
C VAL A 31 11.19 8.19 5.86
N LYS A 32 11.95 9.06 6.54
CA LYS A 32 11.82 9.34 7.98
C LYS A 32 11.92 10.82 8.24
N PRO A 33 10.80 11.51 8.54
CA PRO A 33 9.43 11.03 8.48
C PRO A 33 9.02 10.68 7.05
N THR A 34 8.02 9.84 6.91
CA THR A 34 7.53 9.47 5.58
C THR A 34 6.82 10.65 4.93
N VAL A 35 7.32 11.06 3.77
CA VAL A 35 6.65 12.04 2.89
C VAL A 35 6.60 11.41 1.51
N ARG A 36 5.41 11.01 1.08
CA ARG A 36 5.19 10.21 -0.12
C ARG A 36 4.25 10.92 -1.08
N ILE A 37 4.54 10.81 -2.37
CA ILE A 37 3.59 11.17 -3.42
C ILE A 37 3.07 9.91 -4.08
N ARG A 38 1.82 9.95 -4.55
CA ARG A 38 1.20 8.81 -5.23
C ARG A 38 0.18 9.29 -6.25
N ARG A 39 0.27 8.73 -7.44
CA ARG A 39 -0.79 8.85 -8.44
C ARG A 39 -1.60 7.57 -8.41
N GLU A 40 -2.92 7.70 -8.35
CA GLU A 40 -3.85 6.58 -8.36
C GLU A 40 -4.80 6.73 -9.53
N SER A 41 -4.73 5.82 -10.49
CA SER A 41 -5.66 5.81 -11.62
C SER A 41 -6.61 4.63 -11.44
N LYS A 42 -7.86 4.94 -11.08
CA LYS A 42 -8.88 3.91 -10.88
C LYS A 42 -9.38 3.42 -12.23
N GLN A 43 -9.40 2.11 -12.43
CA GLN A 43 -9.93 1.51 -13.65
C GLN A 43 -11.41 1.85 -13.79
N GLY A 44 -11.77 2.47 -14.92
CA GLY A 44 -13.13 2.94 -15.15
C GLY A 44 -13.51 4.19 -14.35
N GLY A 45 -12.55 4.86 -13.72
CA GLY A 45 -12.80 6.03 -12.87
C GLY A 45 -11.76 7.12 -13.07
N GLU A 46 -11.58 7.92 -12.04
CA GLU A 46 -10.71 9.10 -12.08
C GLU A 46 -9.28 8.81 -11.64
N THR A 47 -8.39 9.75 -11.95
CA THR A 47 -7.00 9.75 -11.47
C THR A 47 -6.89 10.78 -10.35
N ALA A 48 -6.28 10.37 -9.23
CA ALA A 48 -6.01 11.24 -8.08
C ALA A 48 -4.50 11.36 -7.85
N TYR A 49 -4.08 12.53 -7.36
CA TYR A 49 -2.69 12.82 -7.02
C TYR A 49 -2.65 13.17 -5.54
N ILE A 50 -1.87 12.43 -4.76
CA ILE A 50 -1.94 12.51 -3.30
C ILE A 50 -0.55 12.71 -2.71
N LEU A 51 -0.47 13.67 -1.78
CA LEU A 51 0.70 13.90 -0.93
C LEU A 51 0.36 13.36 0.45
N CYS A 52 1.21 12.46 0.97
CA CYS A 52 0.94 11.73 2.20
C CYS A 52 2.11 11.87 3.18
N PHE A 53 1.77 12.15 4.44
CA PHE A 53 2.72 12.23 5.55
C PHE A 53 2.36 11.14 6.55
N LYS A 54 3.34 10.34 6.96
CA LYS A 54 3.11 9.27 7.94
C LYS A 54 4.10 9.38 9.09
N GLY A 55 3.58 9.21 10.31
CA GLY A 55 4.38 9.17 11.52
C GLY A 55 4.99 7.79 11.75
N LYS A 56 5.50 7.57 12.97
CA LYS A 56 6.10 6.31 13.38
C LYS A 56 5.03 5.30 13.76
N GLY A 57 5.35 4.01 13.66
CA GLY A 57 4.48 2.92 14.06
C GLY A 57 4.42 1.84 12.99
N ARG A 58 3.93 0.65 13.39
CA ARG A 58 3.77 -0.49 12.48
C ARG A 58 2.31 -0.91 12.37
N LEU A 59 1.67 -1.20 13.50
CA LEU A 59 0.25 -1.51 13.50
C LEU A 59 -0.58 -0.24 13.30
N SER A 60 -0.26 0.81 14.05
CA SER A 60 -0.94 2.10 13.91
C SER A 60 0.06 3.24 13.84
N ARG A 61 -0.28 4.24 13.03
CA ARG A 61 0.53 5.45 12.90
C ARG A 61 -0.33 6.62 12.43
N GLN A 62 0.10 7.82 12.77
CA GLN A 62 -0.55 9.03 12.28
C GLN A 62 -0.36 9.14 10.78
N GLU A 63 -1.42 9.53 10.08
CA GLU A 63 -1.39 9.74 8.65
C GLU A 63 -2.13 11.03 8.30
N LEU A 64 -1.50 11.85 7.47
CA LEU A 64 -2.11 13.05 6.89
C LEU A 64 -2.00 12.93 5.39
N GLU A 65 -3.12 13.07 4.69
CA GLU A 65 -3.15 13.02 3.23
C GLU A 65 -3.78 14.30 2.68
N LYS A 66 -3.29 14.73 1.52
CA LYS A 66 -3.83 15.87 0.81
C LYS A 66 -3.82 15.60 -0.69
N ALA A 67 -4.97 15.80 -1.34
CA ALA A 67 -5.03 15.81 -2.79
C ALA A 67 -4.31 17.06 -3.31
N VAL A 68 -3.53 16.90 -4.37
CA VAL A 68 -2.78 17.99 -4.98
C VAL A 68 -3.10 18.06 -6.47
N GLU A 69 -2.82 19.22 -7.07
CA GLU A 69 -3.01 19.40 -8.51
C GLU A 69 -1.97 18.58 -9.30
N PRO A 70 -2.32 18.12 -10.53
CA PRO A 70 -1.38 17.36 -11.35
C PRO A 70 -0.05 18.06 -11.57
N GLU A 71 -0.07 19.37 -11.74
CA GLU A 71 1.14 20.17 -11.95
C GLU A 71 2.04 20.18 -10.72
N PHE A 72 1.43 20.30 -9.54
CA PHE A 72 2.18 20.24 -8.28
C PHE A 72 2.82 18.88 -8.08
N TYR A 73 2.06 17.82 -8.37
CA TYR A 73 2.56 16.45 -8.33
C TYR A 73 3.76 16.27 -9.26
N GLN A 74 3.66 16.78 -10.49
CA GLN A 74 4.75 16.68 -11.46
C GLN A 74 6.00 17.39 -10.95
N GLY A 75 5.86 18.55 -10.32
CA GLY A 75 6.97 19.27 -9.70
C GLY A 75 7.65 18.46 -8.60
N LEU A 76 6.86 17.82 -7.74
CA LEU A 76 7.42 16.95 -6.70
C LEU A 76 8.15 15.74 -7.29
N LYS A 77 7.61 15.16 -8.34
CA LYS A 77 8.22 14.04 -9.05
C LYS A 77 9.58 14.45 -9.63
N GLU A 78 9.67 15.63 -10.19
CA GLU A 78 10.93 16.17 -10.72
C GLU A 78 11.96 16.40 -9.62
N ILE A 79 11.54 16.92 -8.47
CA ILE A 79 12.41 17.11 -7.30
C ILE A 79 12.97 15.78 -6.82
N ILE A 80 12.14 14.73 -6.78
CA ILE A 80 12.58 13.39 -6.41
C ILE A 80 13.66 12.90 -7.37
N GLY A 81 13.46 13.08 -8.68
CA GLY A 81 14.48 12.77 -9.68
C GLY A 81 14.86 11.31 -9.83
N LYS A 82 14.06 10.39 -9.28
CA LYS A 82 14.28 8.93 -9.33
C LYS A 82 13.05 8.24 -9.89
N PRO A 83 13.21 7.04 -10.49
CA PRO A 83 12.04 6.30 -10.98
C PRO A 83 11.06 5.99 -9.85
N LEU A 84 9.80 6.34 -10.03
CA LEU A 84 8.77 6.01 -9.06
C LEU A 84 8.47 4.52 -9.12
N ILE A 85 7.88 4.01 -8.03
CA ILE A 85 7.52 2.60 -7.91
C ILE A 85 6.14 2.39 -8.53
N PRO A 86 6.03 1.64 -9.65
CA PRO A 86 4.72 1.29 -10.19
C PRO A 86 4.11 0.15 -9.38
N LYS A 87 2.82 0.20 -9.16
CA LYS A 87 2.10 -0.93 -8.56
C LYS A 87 0.66 -0.98 -9.02
N THR A 88 0.12 -2.19 -9.10
CA THR A 88 -1.29 -2.45 -9.33
C THR A 88 -1.90 -2.85 -8.01
N ARG A 89 -2.97 -2.17 -7.59
CA ARG A 89 -3.71 -2.53 -6.38
C ARG A 89 -5.10 -2.98 -6.75
N ARG A 90 -5.53 -4.10 -6.19
CA ARG A 90 -6.91 -4.58 -6.25
C ARG A 90 -7.51 -4.60 -4.88
N ASP A 91 -8.70 -4.02 -4.75
CA ASP A 91 -9.46 -3.99 -3.51
C ASP A 91 -10.54 -5.06 -3.58
N TYR A 92 -10.52 -5.98 -2.62
CA TYR A 92 -11.48 -7.07 -2.52
C TYR A 92 -12.33 -6.92 -1.27
N ARG A 93 -13.58 -7.33 -1.36
CA ARG A 93 -14.47 -7.32 -0.21
C ARG A 93 -14.35 -8.63 0.57
N LEU A 94 -14.09 -8.51 1.87
CA LEU A 94 -14.07 -9.65 2.78
C LEU A 94 -15.49 -9.97 3.29
N PRO A 95 -15.75 -11.22 3.73
CA PRO A 95 -17.07 -11.60 4.24
C PRO A 95 -17.58 -10.74 5.40
N ASP A 96 -16.68 -10.22 6.24
CA ASP A 96 -17.02 -9.35 7.37
C ASP A 96 -17.22 -7.88 6.99
N GLY A 97 -17.12 -7.56 5.70
CA GLY A 97 -17.27 -6.19 5.21
C GLY A 97 -16.00 -5.38 5.19
N LEU A 98 -14.90 -5.88 5.74
CA LEU A 98 -13.60 -5.24 5.62
C LEU A 98 -13.07 -5.38 4.19
N ARG A 99 -12.06 -4.58 3.87
CA ARG A 99 -11.46 -4.57 2.54
C ARG A 99 -10.05 -5.15 2.60
N LEU A 100 -9.76 -6.09 1.69
CA LEU A 100 -8.42 -6.63 1.48
C LEU A 100 -7.83 -5.90 0.29
N GLU A 101 -6.75 -5.15 0.53
CA GLU A 101 -6.01 -4.45 -0.53
C GLU A 101 -4.81 -5.29 -0.90
N VAL A 102 -4.75 -5.75 -2.15
CA VAL A 102 -3.64 -6.57 -2.63
C VAL A 102 -2.87 -5.78 -3.67
N ASN A 103 -1.56 -5.75 -3.52
CA ASN A 103 -0.65 -4.93 -4.32
C ASN A 103 0.38 -5.79 -5.04
N ARG A 104 0.57 -5.52 -6.32
CA ARG A 104 1.65 -6.10 -7.12
C ARG A 104 2.62 -4.98 -7.46
N VAL A 105 3.86 -5.12 -7.01
CA VAL A 105 4.87 -4.07 -7.04
C VAL A 105 5.97 -4.40 -8.03
N ASP A 106 6.38 -3.43 -8.85
CA ASP A 106 7.48 -3.56 -9.83
C ASP A 106 7.29 -4.75 -10.77
N ARG A 107 6.11 -4.85 -11.36
CA ARG A 107 5.75 -5.94 -12.29
C ARG A 107 6.80 -6.11 -13.39
N GLY A 108 7.26 -7.34 -13.57
CA GLY A 108 8.22 -7.70 -14.62
C GLY A 108 9.67 -7.38 -14.26
N GLN A 109 9.94 -6.85 -13.06
CA GLN A 109 11.29 -6.59 -12.59
C GLN A 109 11.79 -7.73 -11.70
N PRO A 110 13.13 -7.89 -11.57
CA PRO A 110 13.67 -8.92 -10.66
C PRO A 110 13.23 -8.74 -9.21
N THR A 111 12.87 -7.51 -8.80
CA THR A 111 12.43 -7.17 -7.46
C THR A 111 10.92 -7.29 -7.27
N GLU A 112 10.18 -7.74 -8.26
CA GLU A 112 8.71 -7.86 -8.19
C GLU A 112 8.28 -8.64 -6.95
N PHE A 113 7.27 -8.12 -6.25
CA PHE A 113 6.67 -8.82 -5.11
C PHE A 113 5.21 -8.40 -4.95
N MET A 114 4.48 -9.13 -4.11
CA MET A 114 3.09 -8.83 -3.80
C MET A 114 2.88 -8.81 -2.29
N TYR A 115 2.03 -7.90 -1.85
CA TYR A 115 1.63 -7.81 -0.44
C TYR A 115 0.17 -7.44 -0.33
N ALA A 116 -0.42 -7.78 0.82
CA ALA A 116 -1.81 -7.48 1.12
C ALA A 116 -1.92 -6.73 2.43
N GLU A 117 -2.92 -5.86 2.52
CA GLU A 117 -3.19 -5.08 3.72
C GLU A 117 -4.67 -5.11 4.03
N VAL A 118 -5.00 -5.11 5.32
CA VAL A 118 -6.35 -4.88 5.82
C VAL A 118 -6.28 -3.73 6.81
N GLU A 119 -7.13 -2.72 6.63
CA GLU A 119 -7.24 -1.58 7.52
C GLU A 119 -8.39 -1.79 8.49
N PHE A 120 -8.19 -1.41 9.76
CA PHE A 120 -9.14 -1.65 10.84
C PHE A 120 -9.57 -0.34 11.50
N PRO A 121 -10.82 -0.31 12.04
CA PRO A 121 -11.30 0.89 12.74
C PRO A 121 -10.60 1.13 14.08
N SER A 122 -10.04 0.10 14.70
CA SER A 122 -9.38 0.20 16.00
C SER A 122 -8.26 -0.82 16.13
N GLU A 123 -7.32 -0.56 17.06
CA GLU A 123 -6.27 -1.53 17.37
C GLU A 123 -6.84 -2.82 17.96
N ALA A 124 -7.88 -2.73 18.80
CA ALA A 124 -8.51 -3.90 19.38
C ALA A 124 -9.07 -4.83 18.30
N GLU A 125 -9.77 -4.27 17.32
CA GLU A 125 -10.30 -5.04 16.20
C GLU A 125 -9.20 -5.64 15.34
N ALA A 126 -8.12 -4.87 15.10
CA ALA A 126 -6.97 -5.37 14.35
C ALA A 126 -6.31 -6.56 15.04
N LEU A 127 -6.11 -6.48 16.35
CA LEU A 127 -5.46 -7.55 17.11
C LEU A 127 -6.32 -8.80 17.23
N ALA A 128 -7.64 -8.63 17.28
CA ALA A 128 -8.59 -9.74 17.41
C ALA A 128 -8.91 -10.43 16.07
N TRP A 129 -8.65 -9.77 14.97
CA TRP A 129 -9.08 -10.23 13.65
C TRP A 129 -8.38 -11.51 13.23
N GLN A 130 -9.18 -12.46 12.72
CA GLN A 130 -8.71 -13.70 12.14
C GLN A 130 -9.15 -13.76 10.68
N PRO A 131 -8.27 -14.20 9.75
CA PRO A 131 -8.67 -14.37 8.36
C PRO A 131 -9.82 -15.36 8.23
N PRO A 132 -10.73 -15.15 7.26
CA PRO A 132 -11.70 -16.18 6.91
C PRO A 132 -10.99 -17.49 6.59
N GLN A 133 -11.65 -18.62 6.87
CA GLN A 133 -11.06 -19.96 6.67
C GLN A 133 -10.46 -20.13 5.27
N GLU A 134 -11.14 -19.62 4.26
CA GLU A 134 -10.70 -19.71 2.86
C GLU A 134 -9.40 -18.95 2.57
N LEU A 135 -9.01 -18.00 3.43
CA LEU A 135 -7.84 -17.16 3.24
C LEU A 135 -6.70 -17.47 4.21
N VAL A 136 -6.87 -18.45 5.11
CA VAL A 136 -5.85 -18.76 6.12
C VAL A 136 -4.52 -19.10 5.46
N ALA A 137 -4.52 -19.91 4.41
CA ALA A 137 -3.29 -20.27 3.70
C ALA A 137 -2.72 -19.09 2.91
N TYR A 138 -3.59 -18.31 2.28
CA TYR A 138 -3.19 -17.13 1.50
C TYR A 138 -2.55 -16.07 2.38
N LEU A 139 -3.10 -15.83 3.58
CA LEU A 139 -2.63 -14.83 4.55
C LEU A 139 -1.79 -15.49 5.66
N SER A 140 -0.86 -16.36 5.29
CA SER A 140 -0.05 -17.10 6.25
C SER A 140 1.28 -16.41 6.61
N ASN A 141 1.72 -15.41 5.83
CA ASN A 141 2.99 -14.74 6.05
C ASN A 141 2.77 -13.27 6.48
N GLU A 142 2.34 -13.10 7.72
CA GLU A 142 2.11 -11.77 8.28
C GLU A 142 3.43 -11.09 8.61
N VAL A 143 3.58 -9.82 8.18
CA VAL A 143 4.80 -9.04 8.39
C VAL A 143 4.54 -7.72 9.12
N THR A 144 3.37 -7.54 9.71
CA THR A 144 2.94 -6.29 10.38
C THR A 144 4.00 -5.72 11.32
N HIS A 145 4.62 -6.57 12.14
CA HIS A 145 5.58 -6.13 13.15
C HIS A 145 7.03 -6.36 12.74
N GLN A 146 7.28 -6.79 11.51
CA GLN A 146 8.65 -7.02 11.04
C GLN A 146 9.27 -5.72 10.54
N PRO A 147 10.50 -5.37 10.98
CA PRO A 147 11.19 -4.20 10.47
C PRO A 147 11.59 -4.40 9.00
N GLY A 148 11.70 -3.30 8.26
CA GLY A 148 12.14 -3.34 6.87
C GLY A 148 11.09 -3.78 5.86
N GLN A 149 9.84 -3.93 6.26
CA GLN A 149 8.76 -4.40 5.38
C GLN A 149 7.88 -3.26 4.82
N SER A 150 8.24 -2.01 5.05
CA SER A 150 7.50 -0.87 4.52
C SER A 150 7.87 -0.58 3.07
N MET A 151 6.99 0.07 2.36
CA MET A 151 7.29 0.56 1.01
C MET A 151 8.39 1.62 1.02
N GLY A 152 8.53 2.38 2.11
CA GLY A 152 9.65 3.30 2.30
C GLY A 152 10.98 2.56 2.36
N ALA A 153 11.04 1.45 3.08
CA ALA A 153 12.24 0.60 3.12
C ALA A 153 12.56 0.04 1.73
N TYR A 154 11.53 -0.39 1.00
CA TYR A 154 11.69 -0.88 -0.36
C TYR A 154 12.24 0.21 -1.30
N TRP A 155 11.72 1.43 -1.16
CA TRP A 155 12.21 2.59 -1.91
C TRP A 155 13.71 2.80 -1.66
N THR A 156 14.12 2.83 -0.39
CA THR A 156 15.52 3.01 -0.01
C THR A 156 16.39 1.91 -0.62
N ALA A 157 15.96 0.67 -0.54
CA ALA A 157 16.72 -0.49 -1.04
C ALA A 157 16.87 -0.48 -2.57
N THR A 158 15.90 0.05 -3.30
CA THR A 158 15.85 -0.06 -4.76
C THR A 158 16.15 1.24 -5.50
N ARG A 159 15.85 2.41 -4.92
CA ARG A 159 15.97 3.71 -5.60
C ARG A 159 17.05 4.62 -5.01
N GLU A 160 17.47 4.38 -3.79
CA GLU A 160 18.46 5.23 -3.11
C GLU A 160 19.86 4.61 -3.02
N LYS A 161 20.20 3.81 -3.98
CA LYS A 161 21.56 3.23 -4.09
C LYS A 161 22.51 4.15 -4.81
#